data_d999e7a5a0e74beada83bc9647465141
#
_entry.id   d999e7a5a0e74beada83bc9647465141
#
_cell.length_a   1.000
_cell.length_b   1.000
_cell.length_c   1.000
_cell.angle_alpha   90.00
_cell.angle_beta   90.00
_cell.angle_gamma   90.00
#
_symmetry.space_group_name_H-M   'P 1'
#
loop_
_entity.id
_entity.type
_entity.pdbx_description
1 polymer ?
#
loop_
_entity_poly.entity_id
_entity_poly.type
_entity_poly.pdbx_seq_one_letter_code
_entity_poly.pdbx_strand_id
1 'polypeptide(L)' 'MEARLIKFLKEELRLPESSLALLKRHQELAPNQLPIVLWQYGLVSLDELNRIFDWLETA' A
#
# COMPACT_ATOMS: atom_id res chain seq x y z
N MET A 1 -9.12 -5.99 -6.88
CA MET A 1 -8.60 -5.88 -5.50
C MET A 1 -7.49 -4.85 -5.39
N GLU A 2 -6.48 -5.00 -6.23
CA GLU A 2 -5.34 -4.09 -6.19
C GLU A 2 -5.71 -2.65 -6.50
N ALA A 3 -6.66 -2.43 -7.40
CA ALA A 3 -7.10 -1.08 -7.73
C ALA A 3 -7.72 -0.38 -6.52
N ARG A 4 -8.43 -1.12 -5.67
CA ARG A 4 -9.02 -0.56 -4.45
C ARG A 4 -7.95 -0.21 -3.43
N LEU A 5 -6.94 -1.06 -3.32
CA LEU A 5 -5.83 -0.80 -2.42
C LEU A 5 -5.04 0.43 -2.86
N ILE A 6 -4.76 0.53 -4.15
CA ILE A 6 -4.05 1.68 -4.70
C ILE A 6 -4.84 2.96 -4.46
N LYS A 7 -6.14 2.91 -4.67
CA LYS A 7 -6.99 4.05 -4.43
C LYS A 7 -6.97 4.47 -2.96
N PHE A 8 -7.03 3.50 -2.05
CA PHE A 8 -6.94 3.76 -0.62
C PHE A 8 -5.62 4.45 -0.27
N LEU A 9 -4.52 3.91 -0.77
CA LEU A 9 -3.20 4.48 -0.49
C LEU A 9 -3.08 5.90 -1.03
N LYS A 10 -3.61 6.13 -2.22
CA LYS A 10 -3.54 7.45 -2.84
C LYS A 10 -4.39 8.47 -2.09
N GLU A 11 -5.61 8.11 -1.70
CA GLU A 11 -6.55 9.04 -1.11
C GLU A 11 -6.38 9.20 0.39
N GLU A 12 -6.15 8.10 1.11
CA GLU A 12 -6.08 8.14 2.57
C GLU A 12 -4.67 8.44 3.07
N LEU A 13 -3.68 7.83 2.47
CA LEU A 13 -2.30 8.02 2.89
C LEU A 13 -1.56 9.05 2.03
N ARG A 14 -2.19 9.48 0.93
CA ARG A 14 -1.63 10.50 0.03
C ARG A 14 -0.24 10.15 -0.46
N LEU A 15 -0.04 8.90 -0.82
CA LEU A 15 1.26 8.47 -1.33
C LEU A 15 1.55 9.12 -2.68
N PRO A 16 2.81 9.49 -2.95
CA PRO A 16 3.18 10.07 -4.22
C PRO A 16 3.10 9.03 -5.35
N GLU A 17 3.04 9.52 -6.59
CA GLU A 17 2.95 8.65 -7.75
C GLU A 17 4.13 7.69 -7.87
N SER A 18 5.31 8.10 -7.41
CA SER A 18 6.48 7.24 -7.45
C SER A 18 6.27 5.99 -6.59
N SER A 19 5.60 6.15 -5.44
CA SER A 19 5.28 5.00 -4.58
C SER A 19 4.25 4.11 -5.23
N LEU A 20 3.25 4.69 -5.89
CA LEU A 20 2.23 3.93 -6.58
C LEU A 20 2.80 3.19 -7.78
N ALA A 21 3.77 3.79 -8.48
CA ALA A 21 4.44 3.13 -9.58
C ALA A 21 5.21 1.91 -9.09
N LEU A 22 5.82 1.99 -7.91
CA LEU A 22 6.51 0.86 -7.30
C LEU A 22 5.53 -0.29 -7.05
N LEU A 23 4.34 0.01 -6.55
CA LEU A 23 3.32 -1.00 -6.34
C LEU A 23 2.91 -1.68 -7.64
N LYS A 24 2.79 -0.90 -8.71
CA LYS A 24 2.44 -1.46 -10.00
C LYS A 24 3.49 -2.42 -10.52
N ARG A 25 4.74 -2.18 -10.19
CA ARG A 25 5.83 -3.07 -10.57
C ARG A 25 5.82 -4.38 -9.80
N HIS A 26 5.15 -4.41 -8.65
CA HIS A 26 5.05 -5.59 -7.80
C HIS A 26 3.65 -6.19 -7.83
N GLN A 27 2.99 -6.18 -8.99
CA GLN A 27 1.63 -6.69 -9.14
C GLN A 27 1.51 -8.18 -8.84
N GLU A 28 2.59 -8.91 -8.97
CA GLU A 28 2.61 -10.34 -8.71
C GLU A 28 2.52 -10.67 -7.22
N LEU A 29 2.74 -9.68 -6.36
CA LEU A 29 2.64 -9.89 -4.93
C LEU A 29 1.18 -9.87 -4.49
N ALA A 30 0.88 -10.63 -3.45
CA ALA A 30 -0.44 -10.61 -2.84
C ALA A 30 -0.68 -9.23 -2.21
N PRO A 31 -1.96 -8.78 -2.13
CA PRO A 31 -2.25 -7.46 -1.56
C PRO A 31 -1.71 -7.28 -0.14
N ASN A 32 -1.63 -8.34 0.65
CA ASN A 32 -1.11 -8.24 2.01
C ASN A 32 0.41 -8.11 2.06
N GLN A 33 1.09 -8.34 0.95
CA GLN A 33 2.55 -8.19 0.87
C GLN A 33 2.96 -6.80 0.40
N LEU A 34 2.10 -6.11 -0.34
CA LEU A 34 2.41 -4.79 -0.88
C LEU A 34 2.72 -3.75 0.22
N PRO A 35 1.95 -3.68 1.32
CA PRO A 35 2.26 -2.72 2.38
C PRO A 35 3.63 -2.95 3.00
N ILE A 36 4.04 -4.20 3.14
CA ILE A 36 5.34 -4.54 3.71
C ILE A 36 6.45 -4.00 2.80
N VAL A 37 6.29 -4.12 1.48
CA VAL A 37 7.25 -3.58 0.52
C VAL A 37 7.38 -2.06 0.70
N LEU A 38 6.25 -1.36 0.81
CA LEU A 38 6.25 0.07 1.04
C LEU A 38 7.00 0.44 2.31
N TRP A 39 6.79 -0.32 3.36
CA TRP A 39 7.45 -0.09 4.63
C TRP A 39 8.97 -0.34 4.53
N GLN A 40 9.36 -1.39 3.83
CA GLN A 40 10.78 -1.71 3.64
C GLN A 40 11.52 -0.63 2.88
N TYR A 41 10.84 0.05 1.96
CA TYR A 41 11.43 1.16 1.22
C TYR A 41 11.34 2.49 1.96
N GLY A 42 10.73 2.47 3.16
CA GLY A 42 10.57 3.69 3.94
C GLY A 42 9.53 4.65 3.41
N LEU A 43 8.60 4.16 2.60
CA LEU A 43 7.56 5.00 2.00
C LEU A 43 6.36 5.19 2.92
N VAL A 44 6.18 4.31 3.88
CA VAL A 44 5.13 4.43 4.88
C VAL A 44 5.72 4.19 6.26
N SER A 45 5.12 4.82 7.27
CA SER A 45 5.50 4.61 8.67
C SER A 45 4.86 3.33 9.19
N LEU A 46 5.27 2.93 10.39
CA LEU A 46 4.68 1.75 11.04
C LEU A 46 3.19 1.97 11.30
N ASP A 47 2.79 3.18 11.70
CA ASP A 47 1.39 3.52 11.91
C ASP A 47 0.60 3.39 10.61
N GLU A 48 1.16 3.88 9.51
CA GLU A 48 0.52 3.77 8.21
C GLU A 48 0.42 2.32 7.77
N LEU A 49 1.44 1.53 8.05
CA LEU A 49 1.42 0.09 7.75
C LEU A 49 0.27 -0.59 8.49
N ASN A 50 0.10 -0.27 9.77
CA ASN A 50 -0.99 -0.84 10.56
C ASN A 50 -2.35 -0.44 10.00
N ARG A 51 -2.49 0.80 9.57
CA ARG A 51 -3.75 1.27 8.97
C ARG A 51 -4.08 0.52 7.69
N ILE A 52 -3.07 0.23 6.89
CA ILE A 52 -3.27 -0.52 5.66
C ILE A 52 -3.75 -1.94 5.97
N PHE A 53 -3.15 -2.59 6.95
CA PHE A 53 -3.57 -3.93 7.33
C PHE A 53 -4.98 -3.94 7.90
N ASP A 54 -5.34 -2.94 8.70
CA ASP A 54 -6.70 -2.80 9.20
C ASP A 54 -7.69 -2.69 8.04
N TRP A 55 -7.34 -1.87 7.05
CA TRP A 55 -8.20 -1.69 5.89
C TRP A 55 -8.36 -3.00 5.12
N LEU A 56 -7.29 -3.75 4.95
CA LEU A 56 -7.33 -5.03 4.24
C LEU A 56 -8.21 -6.05 4.96
N GLU A 57 -8.23 -6.02 6.29
CA GLU A 57 -9.07 -6.92 7.05
C GLU A 57 -10.55 -6.63 6.86
N THR A 58 -10.89 -5.37 6.65
CA THR A 58 -12.31 -4.96 6.52
C THR A 58 -12.76 -4.85 5.08
N ALA A 59 -11.86 -4.96 4.15
CA ALA A 59 -12.19 -4.79 2.72
C ALA A 59 -12.84 -6.02 2.10
#